data_f210b351c822970a5dbf8e9154f763bd
#
_entry.id   f210b351c822970a5dbf8e9154f763bd
#
_cell.length_a   1.000
_cell.length_b   1.000
_cell.length_c   1.000
_cell.angle_alpha   90.00
_cell.angle_beta   90.00
_cell.angle_gamma   90.00
#
_symmetry.space_group_name_H-M   'P 1'
#
loop_
_entity.id
_entity.type
_entity.pdbx_description
1 polymer ?
#
loop_
_entity_poly.entity_id
_entity_poly.type
_entity_poly.pdbx_seq_one_letter_code
_entity_poly.pdbx_strand_id
1 'polypeptide(L)'
;MENMNLIGVTERGDAALDTSWKDWVFEQKRPAILISKDPVTLFNEITKMSNSYGFLPNVIVHYTITGFGGTKIEPNVPKVDVSFEGYSKFVNLLGKDRVVLRCDPVIPTKKCVTFAATNVMSKALGTRIRFSFLDLYSHTKQRFIDAGVNIDKLGIKDGSLHASLDNRLELVQLMKQHIADPLMLSACGEPGIQSEPCVSKRDCDILGVELMQPSHSQRFACHCAANKTELLKTKGQCKHGCLYCYWKD
;
A
#
# COMPACT_ATOMS: atom_id res chain seq x y z
N MET A 1 9.46 -20.67 23.93
CA MET A 1 9.63 -19.22 23.63
C MET A 1 9.11 -19.03 22.20
N GLU A 2 7.83 -18.76 22.07
CA GLU A 2 7.20 -18.54 20.76
C GLU A 2 7.77 -17.25 20.14
N ASN A 3 8.10 -17.37 18.92
CA ASN A 3 8.71 -16.46 17.95
C ASN A 3 8.33 -14.98 18.14
N MET A 4 8.94 -14.26 19.06
CA MET A 4 8.72 -12.82 19.30
C MET A 4 9.20 -11.95 18.12
N ASN A 5 9.81 -12.56 17.12
CA ASN A 5 10.40 -11.88 15.97
C ASN A 5 9.52 -11.88 14.71
N LEU A 6 8.19 -12.11 14.84
CA LEU A 6 7.26 -12.06 13.72
C LEU A 6 6.55 -10.72 13.63
N ILE A 7 6.41 -10.20 12.40
CA ILE A 7 5.61 -9.02 12.06
C ILE A 7 4.32 -9.46 11.39
N GLY A 8 3.18 -9.06 11.96
CA GLY A 8 1.89 -9.24 11.30
C GLY A 8 1.76 -8.31 10.10
N VAL A 9 1.19 -8.78 8.98
CA VAL A 9 0.92 -7.96 7.80
C VAL A 9 -0.51 -8.20 7.29
N THR A 10 -1.08 -7.21 6.60
CA THR A 10 -2.40 -7.30 5.98
C THR A 10 -2.31 -7.03 4.47
N GLU A 11 -1.47 -7.82 3.78
CA GLU A 11 -1.15 -7.60 2.36
C GLU A 11 -2.19 -8.17 1.38
N ARG A 12 -2.99 -9.16 1.82
CA ARG A 12 -3.88 -9.93 0.95
C ARG A 12 -5.34 -9.48 0.95
N GLY A 13 -5.58 -8.28 1.46
CA GLY A 13 -6.91 -7.69 1.56
C GLY A 13 -6.86 -6.25 2.02
N ASP A 14 -7.76 -5.87 2.95
CA ASP A 14 -7.81 -4.53 3.53
C ASP A 14 -8.09 -4.62 5.04
N ALA A 15 -7.23 -4.03 5.86
CA ALA A 15 -7.33 -4.06 7.32
C ALA A 15 -8.59 -3.36 7.87
N ALA A 16 -9.22 -2.46 7.11
CA ALA A 16 -10.47 -1.82 7.50
C ALA A 16 -11.67 -2.76 7.29
N LEU A 17 -11.61 -3.67 6.31
CA LEU A 17 -12.71 -4.55 5.93
C LEU A 17 -12.62 -5.94 6.57
N ASP A 18 -11.41 -6.40 6.88
CA ASP A 18 -11.15 -7.66 7.59
C ASP A 18 -10.38 -7.36 8.88
N THR A 19 -11.02 -7.54 10.01
CA THR A 19 -10.49 -7.20 11.33
C THR A 19 -9.79 -8.37 12.03
N SER A 20 -9.44 -9.44 11.32
CA SER A 20 -8.75 -10.63 11.87
C SER A 20 -7.39 -10.32 12.51
N TRP A 21 -6.79 -9.17 12.18
CA TRP A 21 -5.54 -8.67 12.77
C TRP A 21 -5.66 -8.22 14.24
N LYS A 22 -6.88 -7.97 14.75
CA LYS A 22 -7.10 -7.40 16.09
C LYS A 22 -6.54 -8.27 17.22
N ASP A 23 -6.76 -9.56 17.16
CA ASP A 23 -6.24 -10.52 18.15
C ASP A 23 -4.70 -10.43 18.24
N TRP A 24 -4.01 -10.44 17.08
CA TRP A 24 -2.57 -10.31 17.00
C TRP A 24 -2.05 -9.04 17.66
N VAL A 25 -2.72 -7.92 17.43
CA VAL A 25 -2.26 -6.58 17.81
C VAL A 25 -2.65 -6.24 19.26
N PHE A 26 -3.87 -6.59 19.69
CA PHE A 26 -4.38 -6.17 20.97
C PHE A 26 -4.32 -7.27 22.04
N GLU A 27 -4.65 -8.52 21.70
CA GLU A 27 -4.58 -9.62 22.68
C GLU A 27 -3.13 -10.11 22.86
N GLN A 28 -2.46 -10.42 21.72
CA GLN A 28 -1.08 -10.92 21.76
C GLN A 28 -0.04 -9.80 21.87
N LYS A 29 -0.43 -8.52 21.73
CA LYS A 29 0.43 -7.32 21.79
C LYS A 29 1.64 -7.40 20.84
N ARG A 30 1.44 -8.00 19.67
CA ARG A 30 2.49 -8.19 18.68
C ARG A 30 2.52 -7.07 17.64
N PRO A 31 3.71 -6.74 17.07
CA PRO A 31 3.85 -5.71 16.09
C PRO A 31 3.20 -6.08 14.76
N ALA A 32 2.65 -5.07 14.05
CA ALA A 32 2.05 -5.29 12.74
C ALA A 32 2.22 -4.10 11.79
N ILE A 33 2.13 -4.39 10.48
CA ILE A 33 1.96 -3.42 9.41
C ILE A 33 0.56 -3.59 8.85
N LEU A 34 -0.30 -2.61 9.09
CA LEU A 34 -1.69 -2.61 8.64
C LEU A 34 -1.82 -1.82 7.34
N ILE A 35 -2.35 -2.45 6.30
CA ILE A 35 -2.52 -1.87 4.97
C ILE A 35 -4.00 -1.68 4.69
N SER A 36 -4.39 -0.47 4.29
CA SER A 36 -5.79 -0.16 3.98
C SER A 36 -5.94 0.92 2.90
N LYS A 37 -7.05 0.87 2.19
CA LYS A 37 -7.58 1.93 1.29
C LYS A 37 -8.71 2.72 1.94
N ASP A 38 -9.16 2.33 3.13
CA ASP A 38 -10.17 3.04 3.91
C ASP A 38 -9.60 3.52 5.26
N PRO A 39 -8.90 4.66 5.24
CA PRO A 39 -8.24 5.20 6.42
C PRO A 39 -9.21 5.60 7.53
N VAL A 40 -10.39 6.07 7.19
CA VAL A 40 -11.37 6.51 8.20
C VAL A 40 -11.88 5.33 9.01
N THR A 41 -12.29 4.25 8.33
CA THR A 41 -12.78 3.04 9.01
C THR A 41 -11.66 2.41 9.85
N LEU A 42 -10.44 2.26 9.31
CA LEU A 42 -9.32 1.69 10.07
C LEU A 42 -8.96 2.56 11.29
N PHE A 43 -8.98 3.89 11.15
CA PHE A 43 -8.72 4.81 12.27
C PHE A 43 -9.72 4.61 13.39
N ASN A 44 -11.01 4.57 13.06
CA ASN A 44 -12.07 4.36 14.04
C ASN A 44 -11.92 3.02 14.77
N GLU A 45 -11.56 1.95 14.03
CA GLU A 45 -11.34 0.63 14.64
C GLU A 45 -10.14 0.61 15.60
N ILE A 46 -8.99 1.17 15.20
CA ILE A 46 -7.80 1.25 16.05
C ILE A 46 -8.09 2.11 17.28
N THR A 47 -8.72 3.28 17.11
CA THR A 47 -9.03 4.18 18.23
C THR A 47 -9.99 3.52 19.22
N LYS A 48 -11.07 2.89 18.73
CA LYS A 48 -12.03 2.15 19.55
C LYS A 48 -11.33 1.06 20.37
N MET A 49 -10.48 0.25 19.73
CA MET A 49 -9.76 -0.84 20.42
C MET A 49 -8.74 -0.28 21.41
N SER A 50 -7.98 0.76 21.03
CA SER A 50 -7.01 1.40 21.92
C SER A 50 -7.66 1.94 23.20
N ASN A 51 -8.84 2.54 23.09
CA ASN A 51 -9.61 3.00 24.24
C ASN A 51 -10.09 1.84 25.13
N SER A 52 -10.51 0.73 24.51
CA SER A 52 -10.98 -0.46 25.25
C SER A 52 -9.86 -1.18 25.99
N TYR A 53 -8.65 -1.24 25.39
CA TYR A 53 -7.49 -1.93 25.96
C TYR A 53 -6.57 -1.02 26.78
N GLY A 54 -6.76 0.30 26.73
CA GLY A 54 -5.97 1.28 27.48
C GLY A 54 -4.55 1.48 26.96
N PHE A 55 -4.23 1.08 25.73
CA PHE A 55 -2.93 1.31 25.12
C PHE A 55 -2.99 1.52 23.60
N LEU A 56 -2.03 2.23 23.05
CA LEU A 56 -1.84 2.39 21.60
C LEU A 56 -0.99 1.22 21.06
N PRO A 57 -1.46 0.51 20.01
CA PRO A 57 -0.78 -0.68 19.51
C PRO A 57 0.55 -0.35 18.82
N ASN A 58 1.48 -1.32 18.82
CA ASN A 58 2.75 -1.22 18.10
C ASN A 58 2.55 -1.54 16.60
N VAL A 59 2.05 -0.55 15.86
CA VAL A 59 1.75 -0.71 14.45
C VAL A 59 2.40 0.36 13.57
N ILE A 60 2.66 0.00 12.32
CA ILE A 60 2.87 0.92 11.20
C ILE A 60 1.65 0.81 10.31
N VAL A 61 1.15 1.93 9.79
CA VAL A 61 -0.01 1.93 8.89
C VAL A 61 0.43 2.37 7.50
N HIS A 62 0.14 1.53 6.51
CA HIS A 62 0.32 1.83 5.10
C HIS A 62 -1.01 2.24 4.49
N TYR A 63 -1.17 3.51 4.18
CA TYR A 63 -2.35 4.03 3.52
C TYR A 63 -2.21 4.07 2.03
N THR A 64 -3.09 3.36 1.34
CA THR A 64 -3.13 3.36 -0.12
C THR A 64 -4.14 4.37 -0.62
N ILE A 65 -3.65 5.49 -1.17
CA ILE A 65 -4.43 6.53 -1.84
C ILE A 65 -3.90 6.63 -3.27
N THR A 66 -4.64 6.09 -4.25
CA THR A 66 -4.24 6.07 -5.66
C THR A 66 -4.75 7.27 -6.44
N GLY A 67 -5.79 7.92 -5.93
CA GLY A 67 -6.54 8.94 -6.64
C GLY A 67 -7.74 8.42 -7.45
N PHE A 68 -7.97 7.09 -7.47
CA PHE A 68 -9.07 6.48 -8.22
C PHE A 68 -10.30 6.16 -7.36
N GLY A 69 -10.26 6.43 -6.06
CA GLY A 69 -11.37 6.17 -5.14
C GLY A 69 -12.70 6.78 -5.60
N GLY A 70 -13.77 5.99 -5.58
CA GLY A 70 -15.11 6.35 -6.07
C GLY A 70 -15.25 6.40 -7.60
N THR A 71 -14.24 5.94 -8.35
CA THR A 71 -14.31 5.78 -9.82
C THR A 71 -14.56 4.31 -10.18
N LYS A 72 -14.84 4.03 -11.47
CA LYS A 72 -14.97 2.64 -11.94
C LYS A 72 -13.71 1.77 -11.70
N ILE A 73 -12.53 2.37 -11.52
CA ILE A 73 -11.28 1.63 -11.22
C ILE A 73 -11.26 1.18 -9.75
N GLU A 74 -11.77 2.00 -8.84
CA GLU A 74 -11.89 1.72 -7.39
C GLU A 74 -13.28 2.09 -6.87
N PRO A 75 -14.33 1.34 -7.25
CA PRO A 75 -15.72 1.77 -7.05
C PRO A 75 -16.12 1.94 -5.58
N ASN A 76 -15.58 1.13 -4.69
CA ASN A 76 -15.94 1.12 -3.28
C ASN A 76 -14.79 1.61 -2.37
N VAL A 77 -13.78 2.25 -2.93
CA VAL A 77 -12.73 2.94 -2.15
C VAL A 77 -13.18 4.38 -1.90
N PRO A 78 -12.95 4.94 -0.69
CA PRO A 78 -13.28 6.33 -0.42
C PRO A 78 -12.61 7.31 -1.39
N LYS A 79 -13.29 8.44 -1.66
CA LYS A 79 -12.72 9.51 -2.47
C LYS A 79 -11.47 10.10 -1.81
N VAL A 80 -10.60 10.70 -2.60
CA VAL A 80 -9.29 11.23 -2.18
C VAL A 80 -9.38 12.13 -0.95
N ASP A 81 -10.34 13.06 -0.92
CA ASP A 81 -10.47 14.02 0.19
C ASP A 81 -10.82 13.31 1.51
N VAL A 82 -11.75 12.35 1.47
CA VAL A 82 -12.11 11.51 2.63
C VAL A 82 -10.92 10.68 3.08
N SER A 83 -10.15 10.13 2.11
CA SER A 83 -8.95 9.35 2.41
C SER A 83 -7.88 10.19 3.11
N PHE A 84 -7.68 11.45 2.70
CA PHE A 84 -6.71 12.34 3.35
C PHE A 84 -7.14 12.79 4.74
N GLU A 85 -8.44 12.90 5.02
CA GLU A 85 -8.93 13.16 6.38
C GLU A 85 -8.47 12.06 7.35
N GLY A 86 -8.71 10.80 7.01
CA GLY A 86 -8.29 9.67 7.84
C GLY A 86 -6.76 9.54 7.91
N TYR A 87 -6.06 9.77 6.80
CA TYR A 87 -4.60 9.78 6.75
C TYR A 87 -3.99 10.81 7.72
N SER A 88 -4.50 12.04 7.71
CA SER A 88 -4.03 13.10 8.60
C SER A 88 -4.27 12.76 10.08
N LYS A 89 -5.41 12.15 10.41
CA LYS A 89 -5.72 11.67 11.77
C LYS A 89 -4.67 10.64 12.24
N PHE A 90 -4.25 9.73 11.35
CA PHE A 90 -3.21 8.75 11.70
C PHE A 90 -1.82 9.36 11.86
N VAL A 91 -1.44 10.32 11.02
CA VAL A 91 -0.16 11.03 11.20
C VAL A 91 -0.12 11.72 12.55
N ASN A 92 -1.23 12.33 12.98
CA ASN A 92 -1.34 12.95 14.30
C ASN A 92 -1.31 11.93 15.46
N LEU A 93 -1.91 10.75 15.28
CA LEU A 93 -2.01 9.72 16.32
C LEU A 93 -0.70 8.94 16.49
N LEU A 94 -0.08 8.50 15.40
CA LEU A 94 1.06 7.57 15.39
C LEU A 94 2.40 8.25 15.14
N GLY A 95 2.39 9.48 14.65
CA GLY A 95 3.57 10.17 14.14
C GLY A 95 3.93 9.76 12.69
N LYS A 96 4.66 10.64 12.01
CA LYS A 96 5.01 10.50 10.58
C LYS A 96 5.83 9.24 10.25
N ASP A 97 6.62 8.74 11.20
CA ASP A 97 7.48 7.58 10.97
C ASP A 97 6.70 6.26 10.92
N ARG A 98 5.53 6.22 11.56
CA ARG A 98 4.64 5.05 11.61
C ARG A 98 3.51 5.09 10.59
N VAL A 99 3.50 6.09 9.71
CA VAL A 99 2.53 6.19 8.62
C VAL A 99 3.26 6.23 7.29
N VAL A 100 2.81 5.44 6.33
CA VAL A 100 3.35 5.38 4.96
C VAL A 100 2.23 5.67 3.99
N LEU A 101 2.40 6.69 3.16
CA LEU A 101 1.50 6.94 2.04
C LEU A 101 1.84 6.00 0.89
N ARG A 102 0.87 5.20 0.42
CA ARG A 102 1.05 4.33 -0.73
C ARG A 102 0.26 4.84 -1.94
N CYS A 103 0.90 4.93 -3.09
CA CYS A 103 0.27 5.06 -4.39
C CYS A 103 0.46 3.75 -5.15
N ASP A 104 -0.41 2.79 -4.91
CA ASP A 104 -0.25 1.41 -5.38
C ASP A 104 -1.60 0.87 -5.90
N PRO A 105 -1.71 0.77 -7.25
CA PRO A 105 -0.74 1.13 -8.27
C PRO A 105 -0.88 2.58 -8.79
N VAL A 106 0.17 3.05 -9.46
CA VAL A 106 0.13 4.22 -10.36
C VAL A 106 0.03 3.72 -11.80
N ILE A 107 -0.93 4.22 -12.58
CA ILE A 107 -1.01 3.89 -14.01
C ILE A 107 0.17 4.56 -14.74
N PRO A 108 1.01 3.81 -15.50
CA PRO A 108 2.29 4.29 -16.04
C PRO A 108 2.14 5.17 -17.29
N THR A 109 1.41 6.28 -17.13
CA THR A 109 1.28 7.35 -18.13
C THR A 109 1.65 8.69 -17.54
N LYS A 110 2.19 9.61 -18.34
CA LYS A 110 2.55 10.97 -17.87
C LYS A 110 1.37 11.64 -17.15
N LYS A 111 0.16 11.55 -17.71
CA LYS A 111 -1.05 12.15 -17.12
C LYS A 111 -1.37 11.58 -15.73
N CYS A 112 -1.37 10.25 -15.58
CA CYS A 112 -1.70 9.62 -14.30
C CYS A 112 -0.59 9.82 -13.27
N VAL A 113 0.65 9.78 -13.68
CA VAL A 113 1.81 10.03 -12.82
C VAL A 113 1.82 11.48 -12.32
N THR A 114 1.64 12.47 -13.21
CA THR A 114 1.52 13.88 -12.80
C THR A 114 0.37 14.05 -11.81
N PHE A 115 -0.80 13.47 -12.10
CA PHE A 115 -1.95 13.53 -11.19
C PHE A 115 -1.62 12.91 -9.82
N ALA A 116 -1.03 11.71 -9.78
CA ALA A 116 -0.65 11.06 -8.53
C ALA A 116 0.37 11.90 -7.75
N ALA A 117 1.38 12.44 -8.43
CA ALA A 117 2.41 13.25 -7.80
C ALA A 117 1.85 14.56 -7.23
N THR A 118 1.04 15.29 -8.02
CA THR A 118 0.54 16.63 -7.62
C THR A 118 -0.65 16.58 -6.67
N ASN A 119 -1.53 15.57 -6.76
CA ASN A 119 -2.77 15.53 -5.98
C ASN A 119 -2.75 14.53 -4.81
N VAL A 120 -1.79 13.62 -4.82
CA VAL A 120 -1.67 12.59 -3.77
C VAL A 120 -0.32 12.68 -3.07
N MET A 121 0.78 12.42 -3.76
CA MET A 121 2.12 12.32 -3.14
C MET A 121 2.60 13.64 -2.53
N SER A 122 2.27 14.79 -3.15
CA SER A 122 2.59 16.12 -2.60
C SER A 122 1.94 16.40 -1.23
N LYS A 123 0.92 15.66 -0.86
CA LYS A 123 0.20 15.78 0.42
C LYS A 123 0.69 14.79 1.49
N ALA A 124 1.89 14.24 1.35
CA ALA A 124 2.39 13.16 2.21
C ALA A 124 2.71 13.58 3.67
N LEU A 125 2.58 14.85 4.05
CA LEU A 125 2.81 15.37 5.42
C LEU A 125 4.17 14.97 6.03
N GLY A 126 5.21 14.79 5.19
CA GLY A 126 6.55 14.37 5.62
C GLY A 126 6.66 12.89 5.97
N THR A 127 5.69 12.06 5.62
CA THR A 127 5.77 10.60 5.75
C THR A 127 6.50 9.98 4.55
N ARG A 128 6.91 8.73 4.69
CA ARG A 128 7.43 7.94 3.57
C ARG A 128 6.35 7.73 2.50
N ILE A 129 6.77 7.74 1.24
CA ILE A 129 5.90 7.49 0.09
C ILE A 129 6.34 6.19 -0.59
N ARG A 130 5.42 5.24 -0.72
CA ARG A 130 5.60 3.99 -1.47
C ARG A 130 4.74 4.04 -2.72
N PHE A 131 5.30 3.59 -3.84
CA PHE A 131 4.51 3.41 -5.06
C PHE A 131 4.88 2.10 -5.75
N SER A 132 3.98 1.60 -6.58
CA SER A 132 4.26 0.64 -7.65
C SER A 132 3.51 1.06 -8.89
N PHE A 133 4.01 0.68 -10.06
CA PHE A 133 3.26 0.83 -11.29
C PHE A 133 2.23 -0.29 -11.45
N LEU A 134 1.22 -0.04 -12.27
CA LEU A 134 0.22 -1.05 -12.62
C LEU A 134 0.87 -2.24 -13.32
N ASP A 135 0.60 -3.44 -12.80
CA ASP A 135 0.85 -4.72 -13.45
C ASP A 135 -0.44 -5.20 -14.11
N LEU A 136 -0.40 -5.46 -15.41
CA LEU A 136 -1.57 -5.86 -16.19
C LEU A 136 -1.61 -7.38 -16.39
N TYR A 137 -2.00 -8.12 -15.34
CA TYR A 137 -2.26 -9.56 -15.43
C TYR A 137 -3.45 -9.85 -16.35
N SER A 138 -3.51 -11.02 -16.97
CA SER A 138 -4.58 -11.41 -17.90
C SER A 138 -5.98 -11.23 -17.30
N HIS A 139 -6.19 -11.69 -16.07
CA HIS A 139 -7.47 -11.56 -15.36
C HIS A 139 -7.79 -10.11 -14.96
N THR A 140 -6.77 -9.27 -14.64
CA THR A 140 -7.00 -7.85 -14.39
C THR A 140 -7.28 -7.10 -15.69
N LYS A 141 -6.58 -7.43 -16.79
CA LYS A 141 -6.84 -6.88 -18.13
C LYS A 141 -8.29 -7.07 -18.54
N GLN A 142 -8.84 -8.29 -18.36
CA GLN A 142 -10.24 -8.56 -18.69
C GLN A 142 -11.19 -7.69 -17.89
N ARG A 143 -10.97 -7.51 -16.58
CA ARG A 143 -11.79 -6.63 -15.73
C ARG A 143 -11.78 -5.16 -16.19
N PHE A 144 -10.64 -4.65 -16.66
CA PHE A 144 -10.56 -3.30 -17.25
C PHE A 144 -11.42 -3.20 -18.51
N ILE A 145 -11.35 -4.22 -19.40
CA ILE A 145 -12.15 -4.28 -20.63
C ILE A 145 -13.65 -4.33 -20.30
N ASP A 146 -14.07 -5.21 -19.40
CA ASP A 146 -15.46 -5.38 -18.98
C ASP A 146 -16.03 -4.10 -18.35
N ALA A 147 -15.20 -3.33 -17.66
CA ALA A 147 -15.54 -2.02 -17.11
C ALA A 147 -15.53 -0.89 -18.15
N GLY A 148 -15.27 -1.20 -19.44
CA GLY A 148 -15.19 -0.20 -20.51
C GLY A 148 -14.02 0.77 -20.36
N VAL A 149 -12.90 0.33 -19.78
CA VAL A 149 -11.66 1.09 -19.73
C VAL A 149 -10.81 0.74 -20.93
N ASN A 150 -10.39 1.76 -21.69
CA ASN A 150 -9.51 1.52 -22.84
C ASN A 150 -8.10 1.16 -22.32
N ILE A 151 -7.71 -0.11 -22.50
CA ILE A 151 -6.43 -0.67 -22.03
C ILE A 151 -5.22 -0.08 -22.76
N ASP A 152 -5.34 0.36 -24.03
CA ASP A 152 -4.25 0.98 -24.78
C ASP A 152 -3.79 2.30 -24.15
N LYS A 153 -4.67 2.91 -23.33
CA LYS A 153 -4.38 4.14 -22.59
C LYS A 153 -3.75 3.90 -21.21
N LEU A 154 -3.46 2.65 -20.84
CA LEU A 154 -2.84 2.33 -19.55
C LEU A 154 -1.31 2.45 -19.54
N GLY A 155 -0.69 2.73 -20.70
CA GLY A 155 0.77 2.90 -20.81
C GLY A 155 1.56 1.59 -20.76
N ILE A 156 0.90 0.45 -20.95
CA ILE A 156 1.48 -0.90 -20.97
C ILE A 156 1.24 -1.47 -22.37
N LYS A 157 2.32 -1.90 -23.04
CA LYS A 157 2.22 -2.52 -24.36
C LYS A 157 1.43 -3.82 -24.28
N ASP A 158 0.60 -4.07 -25.27
CA ASP A 158 -0.17 -5.33 -25.33
C ASP A 158 0.76 -6.56 -25.28
N GLY A 159 0.33 -7.57 -24.52
CA GLY A 159 1.12 -8.76 -24.21
C GLY A 159 2.20 -8.57 -23.15
N SER A 160 2.42 -7.36 -22.64
CA SER A 160 3.35 -7.09 -21.55
C SER A 160 2.64 -6.99 -20.20
N LEU A 161 3.29 -7.47 -19.13
CA LEU A 161 2.82 -7.32 -17.76
C LEU A 161 3.10 -5.91 -17.23
N HIS A 162 4.28 -5.36 -17.57
CA HIS A 162 4.77 -4.07 -17.10
C HIS A 162 4.92 -3.06 -18.24
N ALA A 163 4.88 -1.78 -17.93
CA ALA A 163 5.41 -0.75 -18.82
C ALA A 163 6.92 -0.95 -19.01
N SER A 164 7.48 -0.47 -20.13
CA SER A 164 8.92 -0.59 -20.40
C SER A 164 9.75 0.06 -19.29
N LEU A 165 10.95 -0.45 -19.04
CA LEU A 165 11.82 0.09 -17.99
C LEU A 165 12.13 1.57 -18.24
N ASP A 166 12.45 1.95 -19.47
CA ASP A 166 12.77 3.34 -19.84
C ASP A 166 11.59 4.28 -19.52
N ASN A 167 10.36 3.88 -19.88
CA ASN A 167 9.16 4.65 -19.54
C ASN A 167 9.00 4.78 -18.02
N ARG A 168 9.17 3.68 -17.28
CA ARG A 168 9.05 3.71 -15.81
C ARG A 168 10.12 4.60 -15.16
N LEU A 169 11.34 4.59 -15.63
CA LEU A 169 12.42 5.46 -15.15
C LEU A 169 12.13 6.94 -15.44
N GLU A 170 11.66 7.29 -16.65
CA GLU A 170 11.22 8.65 -16.98
C GLU A 170 10.10 9.12 -16.05
N LEU A 171 9.10 8.25 -15.81
CA LEU A 171 7.96 8.56 -14.94
C LEU A 171 8.37 8.73 -13.47
N VAL A 172 9.36 7.99 -12.97
CA VAL A 172 9.90 8.18 -11.62
C VAL A 172 10.58 9.56 -11.49
N GLN A 173 11.33 9.99 -12.51
CA GLN A 173 11.92 11.34 -12.51
C GLN A 173 10.83 12.42 -12.50
N LEU A 174 9.77 12.22 -13.26
CA LEU A 174 8.61 13.14 -13.25
C LEU A 174 7.94 13.20 -11.86
N MET A 175 7.76 12.08 -11.17
CA MET A 175 7.23 12.08 -9.79
C MET A 175 8.10 12.91 -8.85
N LYS A 176 9.42 12.71 -8.91
CA LYS A 176 10.39 13.41 -8.04
C LYS A 176 10.35 14.92 -8.19
N GLN A 177 9.99 15.44 -9.36
CA GLN A 177 9.87 16.88 -9.60
C GLN A 177 8.71 17.54 -8.85
N HIS A 178 7.72 16.76 -8.43
CA HIS A 178 6.49 17.27 -7.78
C HIS A 178 6.42 16.97 -6.28
N ILE A 179 7.43 16.32 -5.72
CA ILE A 179 7.47 15.91 -4.30
C ILE A 179 8.49 16.79 -3.58
N ALA A 180 8.09 17.34 -2.42
CA ALA A 180 8.94 18.25 -1.64
C ALA A 180 10.25 17.61 -1.20
N ASP A 181 10.24 16.32 -0.82
CA ASP A 181 11.42 15.54 -0.47
C ASP A 181 11.46 14.24 -1.30
N PRO A 182 12.19 14.22 -2.42
CA PRO A 182 12.33 13.03 -3.26
C PRO A 182 12.95 11.81 -2.56
N LEU A 183 13.67 12.00 -1.45
CA LEU A 183 14.25 10.90 -0.67
C LEU A 183 13.19 10.09 0.08
N MET A 184 12.01 10.66 0.30
CA MET A 184 10.88 9.95 0.90
C MET A 184 10.16 9.04 -0.09
N LEU A 185 10.41 9.18 -1.40
CA LEU A 185 9.79 8.38 -2.46
C LEU A 185 10.59 7.09 -2.72
N SER A 186 9.93 5.96 -2.64
CA SER A 186 10.54 4.67 -2.99
C SER A 186 9.56 3.75 -3.71
N ALA A 187 10.07 3.00 -4.68
CA ALA A 187 9.32 1.97 -5.37
C ALA A 187 9.17 0.71 -4.51
N CYS A 188 8.12 -0.06 -4.73
CA CYS A 188 7.91 -1.37 -4.12
C CYS A 188 7.77 -2.43 -5.21
N GLY A 189 8.70 -3.40 -5.24
CA GLY A 189 8.61 -4.56 -6.14
C GLY A 189 8.68 -4.22 -7.63
N GLU A 190 9.44 -3.18 -8.01
CA GLU A 190 9.58 -2.73 -9.40
C GLU A 190 10.88 -3.25 -10.02
N PRO A 191 10.83 -4.19 -10.99
CA PRO A 191 12.03 -4.71 -11.64
C PRO A 191 12.83 -3.61 -12.33
N GLY A 192 14.15 -3.55 -12.06
CA GLY A 192 15.07 -2.57 -12.66
C GLY A 192 15.00 -1.16 -12.04
N ILE A 193 14.17 -0.94 -11.00
CA ILE A 193 14.11 0.31 -10.26
C ILE A 193 14.55 0.04 -8.81
N GLN A 194 15.37 0.92 -8.26
CA GLN A 194 15.72 0.82 -6.85
C GLN A 194 14.47 0.86 -5.99
N SER A 195 14.22 -0.23 -5.28
CA SER A 195 13.01 -0.41 -4.48
C SER A 195 13.34 -0.59 -3.00
N GLU A 196 12.42 -0.16 -2.15
CA GLU A 196 12.44 -0.44 -0.73
C GLU A 196 11.23 -1.34 -0.41
N PRO A 197 11.44 -2.44 0.31
CA PRO A 197 10.36 -3.40 0.60
C PRO A 197 9.27 -2.81 1.50
N CYS A 198 8.05 -3.35 1.42
CA CYS A 198 6.94 -2.95 2.29
C CYS A 198 7.18 -3.32 3.77
N VAL A 199 7.99 -4.35 4.01
CA VAL A 199 8.52 -4.69 5.34
C VAL A 199 10.03 -4.54 5.24
N SER A 200 10.51 -3.33 5.50
CA SER A 200 11.91 -2.94 5.36
C SER A 200 12.65 -3.04 6.70
N LYS A 201 13.98 -2.90 6.63
CA LYS A 201 14.81 -2.76 7.86
C LYS A 201 14.30 -1.62 8.74
N ARG A 202 13.97 -0.47 8.15
CA ARG A 202 13.42 0.69 8.88
C ARG A 202 12.11 0.34 9.60
N ASP A 203 11.23 -0.44 8.95
CA ASP A 203 9.98 -0.88 9.59
C ASP A 203 10.26 -1.83 10.77
N CYS A 204 11.21 -2.74 10.62
CA CYS A 204 11.66 -3.61 11.70
C CYS A 204 12.24 -2.80 12.89
N ASP A 205 13.09 -1.82 12.61
CA ASP A 205 13.68 -0.95 13.65
C ASP A 205 12.59 -0.16 14.41
N ILE A 206 11.59 0.41 13.70
CA ILE A 206 10.47 1.14 14.30
C ILE A 206 9.59 0.22 15.16
N LEU A 207 9.40 -1.02 14.73
CA LEU A 207 8.57 -2.00 15.44
C LEU A 207 9.32 -2.73 16.55
N GLY A 208 10.64 -2.54 16.66
CA GLY A 208 11.48 -3.23 17.65
C GLY A 208 11.66 -4.73 17.36
N VAL A 209 11.71 -5.11 16.08
CA VAL A 209 11.82 -6.49 15.60
C VAL A 209 13.12 -6.65 14.82
N GLU A 210 13.81 -7.76 14.98
CA GLU A 210 15.00 -8.07 14.19
C GLU A 210 14.65 -8.37 12.74
N LEU A 211 15.39 -7.79 11.78
CA LEU A 211 15.24 -8.09 10.37
C LEU A 211 15.73 -9.50 10.07
N MET A 212 14.84 -10.36 9.59
CA MET A 212 15.26 -11.61 8.95
C MET A 212 15.41 -11.39 7.44
N GLN A 213 16.56 -11.83 6.90
CA GLN A 213 16.86 -11.70 5.47
C GLN A 213 15.77 -12.32 4.61
N PRO A 214 15.44 -11.71 3.46
CA PRO A 214 14.38 -12.20 2.60
C PRO A 214 14.66 -13.64 2.17
N SER A 215 13.77 -14.54 2.50
CA SER A 215 13.67 -15.82 1.81
C SER A 215 12.66 -15.61 0.68
N HIS A 216 12.92 -16.18 -0.48
CA HIS A 216 12.11 -16.11 -1.70
C HIS A 216 10.81 -15.31 -1.59
N SER A 217 10.85 -14.11 -2.14
CA SER A 217 9.77 -13.12 -2.11
C SER A 217 8.57 -13.54 -2.95
N GLN A 218 7.42 -12.95 -2.70
CA GLN A 218 6.19 -13.17 -3.48
C GLN A 218 6.32 -12.72 -4.95
N ARG A 219 7.19 -11.74 -5.23
CA ARG A 219 7.53 -11.24 -6.57
C ARG A 219 9.04 -11.20 -6.72
N PHE A 220 9.55 -11.41 -7.94
CA PHE A 220 10.98 -11.42 -8.24
C PHE A 220 11.75 -10.18 -7.72
N ALA A 221 11.13 -9.01 -7.75
CA ALA A 221 11.73 -7.75 -7.29
C ALA A 221 11.31 -7.34 -5.86
N CYS A 222 10.65 -8.23 -5.10
CA CYS A 222 10.24 -7.93 -3.73
C CYS A 222 11.28 -8.46 -2.73
N HIS A 223 11.80 -7.56 -1.89
CA HIS A 223 12.83 -7.86 -0.87
C HIS A 223 12.29 -7.70 0.55
N CYS A 224 10.99 -7.96 0.78
CA CYS A 224 10.40 -7.88 2.11
C CYS A 224 11.05 -8.85 3.10
N ALA A 225 11.11 -8.45 4.38
CA ALA A 225 11.60 -9.31 5.46
C ALA A 225 10.90 -10.68 5.47
N ALA A 226 11.63 -11.74 5.78
CA ALA A 226 11.12 -13.11 5.81
C ALA A 226 10.21 -13.39 7.00
N ASN A 227 10.38 -12.65 8.10
CA ASN A 227 9.65 -12.83 9.35
C ASN A 227 8.30 -12.10 9.37
N LYS A 228 7.59 -12.09 8.25
CA LYS A 228 6.22 -11.58 8.16
C LYS A 228 5.18 -12.70 8.09
N THR A 229 4.02 -12.48 8.70
CA THR A 229 2.88 -13.39 8.65
C THR A 229 1.62 -12.64 8.26
N GLU A 230 0.83 -13.19 7.33
CA GLU A 230 -0.43 -12.61 6.89
C GLU A 230 -1.51 -12.80 7.96
N LEU A 231 -2.17 -11.72 8.35
CA LEU A 231 -3.18 -11.72 9.42
C LEU A 231 -4.63 -11.81 8.90
N LEU A 232 -4.86 -11.46 7.62
CA LEU A 232 -6.21 -11.47 7.08
C LEU A 232 -6.63 -12.89 6.69
N LYS A 233 -7.87 -13.24 7.03
CA LYS A 233 -8.47 -14.55 6.75
C LYS A 233 -9.25 -14.57 5.43
N THR A 234 -9.68 -13.39 4.93
CA THR A 234 -10.59 -13.24 3.80
C THR A 234 -9.87 -12.84 2.51
N LYS A 235 -8.77 -13.54 2.18
CA LYS A 235 -8.02 -13.33 0.93
C LYS A 235 -8.96 -13.40 -0.29
N GLY A 236 -8.85 -12.40 -1.19
CA GLY A 236 -9.66 -12.34 -2.41
C GLY A 236 -11.11 -11.86 -2.20
N GLN A 237 -11.58 -11.71 -0.96
CA GLN A 237 -12.96 -11.30 -0.64
C GLN A 237 -13.08 -9.79 -0.33
N CYS A 238 -12.02 -9.02 -0.59
CA CYS A 238 -12.04 -7.57 -0.38
C CYS A 238 -13.14 -6.90 -1.21
N LYS A 239 -14.01 -6.11 -0.54
CA LYS A 239 -15.18 -5.48 -1.14
C LYS A 239 -14.90 -4.18 -1.89
N HIS A 240 -13.65 -3.69 -1.92
CA HIS A 240 -13.30 -2.48 -2.65
C HIS A 240 -13.54 -2.58 -4.16
N GLY A 241 -13.46 -3.79 -4.73
CA GLY A 241 -13.79 -4.03 -6.14
C GLY A 241 -12.77 -3.43 -7.13
N CYS A 242 -11.55 -3.17 -6.70
CA CYS A 242 -10.50 -2.59 -7.54
C CYS A 242 -10.23 -3.45 -8.78
N LEU A 243 -10.24 -2.84 -9.98
CA LEU A 243 -10.07 -3.57 -11.25
C LEU A 243 -8.71 -4.24 -11.37
N TYR A 244 -7.67 -3.64 -10.80
CA TYR A 244 -6.28 -4.10 -10.84
C TYR A 244 -5.92 -5.12 -9.75
N CYS A 245 -6.83 -5.49 -8.86
CA CYS A 245 -6.52 -6.38 -7.75
C CYS A 245 -6.15 -7.78 -8.24
N TYR A 246 -4.87 -8.17 -8.09
CA TYR A 246 -4.37 -9.48 -8.51
C TYR A 246 -4.72 -10.62 -7.54
N TRP A 247 -5.20 -10.30 -6.34
CA TRP A 247 -5.67 -11.29 -5.35
C TRP A 247 -7.09 -11.78 -5.62
N LYS A 248 -7.82 -11.10 -6.51
CA LYS A 248 -9.22 -11.42 -6.84
C LYS A 248 -9.24 -12.16 -8.18
N ASP A 249 -9.72 -13.38 -8.18
CA ASP A 249 -9.94 -14.20 -9.38
C ASP A 249 -11.17 -13.74 -10.15
#